data_29a5c6a02dd742b52546ed8df0ed1739
#
_entry.id   29a5c6a02dd742b52546ed8df0ed1739
#
_cell.length_a   1.000
_cell.length_b   1.000
_cell.length_c   1.000
_cell.angle_alpha   90.00
_cell.angle_beta   90.00
_cell.angle_gamma   90.00
#
_symmetry.space_group_name_H-M   'P 1'
#
loop_
_entity.id
_entity.type
_entity.pdbx_description
1 polymer ?
#
loop_
_entity_poly.entity_id
_entity_poly.type
_entity_poly.pdbx_seq_one_letter_code
_entity_poly.pdbx_strand_id
1 'polypeptide(L)'
;DTYIDIQFKNVFKRLYDEAPLHAEVLSIQDKETWLLFIETEFRRLTRIRCKPYPNTIKTLQALKKQGHQIILLSNAQHSFALAEMGICGLLPYFDHMYISADYDIRKPEKAFMQKVLDDHHLNVRDCLMIGNEVGSDMQVAAACGVSGILLNTAHRKEKEIQKELETLQQEYPDFQYRIVTSGDILEILGE
;
A
#
# COMPACT_ATOMS: atom_id res chain seq x y z
N ASP A 1 -8.40 -19.38 1.15
CA ASP A 1 -7.31 -19.11 0.19
C ASP A 1 -6.51 -17.93 0.72
N THR A 2 -5.20 -18.09 0.88
CA THR A 2 -4.31 -17.04 1.34
C THR A 2 -4.03 -16.04 0.21
N TYR A 3 -4.10 -14.75 0.49
CA TYR A 3 -3.75 -13.70 -0.47
C TYR A 3 -2.24 -13.60 -0.59
N ILE A 4 -1.68 -14.28 -1.60
CA ILE A 4 -0.24 -14.27 -1.90
C ILE A 4 0.03 -13.15 -2.90
N ASP A 5 1.08 -12.36 -2.65
CA ASP A 5 1.50 -11.34 -3.61
C ASP A 5 2.40 -11.93 -4.71
N ILE A 6 2.23 -11.43 -5.93
CA ILE A 6 3.05 -11.83 -7.08
C ILE A 6 4.19 -10.82 -7.22
N GLN A 7 5.42 -11.31 -7.07
CA GLN A 7 6.59 -10.47 -7.32
C GLN A 7 6.85 -10.34 -8.83
N PHE A 8 6.78 -9.12 -9.35
CA PHE A 8 7.06 -8.84 -10.77
C PHE A 8 8.48 -9.23 -11.17
N LYS A 9 9.44 -9.17 -10.24
CA LYS A 9 10.79 -9.70 -10.46
C LYS A 9 10.77 -11.16 -10.94
N ASN A 10 9.90 -11.99 -10.40
CA ASN A 10 9.75 -13.38 -10.79
C ASN A 10 9.11 -13.52 -12.19
N VAL A 11 8.17 -12.63 -12.53
CA VAL A 11 7.58 -12.58 -13.88
C VAL A 11 8.64 -12.22 -14.91
N PHE A 12 9.42 -11.18 -14.68
CA PHE A 12 10.49 -10.77 -15.58
C PHE A 12 11.60 -11.82 -15.69
N LYS A 13 11.93 -12.48 -14.57
CA LYS A 13 12.88 -13.60 -14.58
C LYS A 13 12.38 -14.74 -15.48
N ARG A 14 11.12 -15.11 -15.38
CA ARG A 14 10.53 -16.14 -16.21
C ARG A 14 10.49 -15.73 -17.68
N LEU A 15 10.10 -14.49 -17.98
CA LEU A 15 10.14 -13.97 -19.35
C LEU A 15 11.56 -14.01 -19.93
N TYR A 16 12.56 -13.66 -19.15
CA TYR A 16 13.95 -13.77 -19.56
C TYR A 16 14.37 -15.22 -19.86
N ASP A 17 14.06 -16.15 -18.93
CA ASP A 17 14.46 -17.56 -19.05
C ASP A 17 13.74 -18.28 -20.20
N GLU A 18 12.53 -17.87 -20.56
CA GLU A 18 11.71 -18.44 -21.65
C GLU A 18 11.89 -17.70 -22.98
N ALA A 19 12.60 -16.56 -23.02
CA ALA A 19 12.78 -15.79 -24.23
C ALA A 19 13.66 -16.53 -25.27
N PRO A 20 13.22 -16.63 -26.53
CA PRO A 20 13.99 -17.32 -27.58
C PRO A 20 15.39 -16.74 -27.84
N LEU A 21 15.56 -15.44 -27.55
CA LEU A 21 16.81 -14.69 -27.79
C LEU A 21 17.61 -14.40 -26.52
N HIS A 22 17.36 -15.11 -25.41
CA HIS A 22 18.04 -14.83 -24.16
C HIS A 22 19.58 -14.95 -24.25
N ALA A 23 20.10 -15.85 -25.10
CA ALA A 23 21.54 -16.02 -25.30
C ALA A 23 22.18 -14.77 -25.95
N GLU A 24 21.47 -14.09 -26.85
CA GLU A 24 21.92 -12.84 -27.47
C GLU A 24 21.92 -11.69 -26.44
N VAL A 25 20.91 -11.62 -25.60
CA VAL A 25 20.82 -10.63 -24.50
C VAL A 25 21.96 -10.85 -23.50
N LEU A 26 22.25 -12.10 -23.11
CA LEU A 26 23.35 -12.45 -22.22
C LEU A 26 24.73 -12.05 -22.76
N SER A 27 24.90 -11.97 -24.07
CA SER A 27 26.16 -11.51 -24.67
C SER A 27 26.41 -10.01 -24.48
N ILE A 28 25.36 -9.26 -24.14
CA ILE A 28 25.39 -7.79 -24.02
C ILE A 28 25.39 -7.38 -22.56
N GLN A 29 24.64 -8.09 -21.71
CA GLN A 29 24.38 -7.69 -20.34
C GLN A 29 24.13 -8.89 -19.44
N ASP A 30 24.64 -8.86 -18.19
CA ASP A 30 24.33 -9.89 -17.22
C ASP A 30 22.82 -9.88 -16.84
N LYS A 31 22.33 -11.05 -16.40
CA LYS A 31 20.91 -11.28 -16.13
C LYS A 31 20.33 -10.31 -15.10
N GLU A 32 21.06 -10.02 -14.03
CA GLU A 32 20.52 -9.16 -12.95
C GLU A 32 20.39 -7.70 -13.40
N THR A 33 21.38 -7.20 -14.11
CA THR A 33 21.34 -5.87 -14.73
C THR A 33 20.20 -5.77 -15.74
N TRP A 34 20.00 -6.82 -16.56
CA TRP A 34 18.89 -6.85 -17.50
C TRP A 34 17.53 -6.84 -16.81
N LEU A 35 17.37 -7.65 -15.75
CA LEU A 35 16.12 -7.70 -14.99
C LEU A 35 15.78 -6.35 -14.36
N LEU A 36 16.77 -5.70 -13.74
CA LEU A 36 16.60 -4.38 -13.14
C LEU A 36 16.22 -3.33 -14.21
N PHE A 37 16.86 -3.38 -15.37
CA PHE A 37 16.57 -2.49 -16.49
C PHE A 37 15.13 -2.67 -16.97
N ILE A 38 14.69 -3.91 -17.24
CA ILE A 38 13.34 -4.20 -17.74
C ILE A 38 12.26 -3.81 -16.71
N GLU A 39 12.47 -4.10 -15.43
CA GLU A 39 11.56 -3.72 -14.37
C GLU A 39 11.41 -2.19 -14.29
N THR A 40 12.51 -1.49 -14.34
CA THR A 40 12.53 -0.01 -14.30
C THR A 40 11.85 0.58 -15.53
N GLU A 41 12.17 0.11 -16.73
CA GLU A 41 11.58 0.61 -17.98
C GLU A 41 10.09 0.26 -18.08
N PHE A 42 9.69 -0.95 -17.70
CA PHE A 42 8.29 -1.33 -17.63
C PHE A 42 7.50 -0.34 -16.76
N ARG A 43 8.00 -0.04 -15.56
CA ARG A 43 7.32 0.89 -14.66
C ARG A 43 7.35 2.33 -15.19
N ARG A 44 8.46 2.77 -15.79
CA ARG A 44 8.57 4.09 -16.42
C ARG A 44 7.55 4.27 -17.54
N LEU A 45 7.37 3.26 -18.39
CA LEU A 45 6.46 3.30 -19.53
C LEU A 45 4.99 3.15 -19.13
N THR A 46 4.70 2.37 -18.07
CA THR A 46 3.32 2.14 -17.62
C THR A 46 2.82 3.17 -16.62
N ARG A 47 3.71 3.97 -16.03
CA ARG A 47 3.36 5.01 -15.08
C ARG A 47 2.80 6.24 -15.80
N ILE A 48 1.48 6.38 -15.77
CA ILE A 48 0.78 7.52 -16.40
C ILE A 48 0.90 8.78 -15.52
N ARG A 49 0.87 8.61 -14.19
CA ARG A 49 0.87 9.71 -13.24
C ARG A 49 1.55 9.29 -11.95
N CYS A 50 2.42 10.16 -11.41
CA CYS A 50 3.05 9.97 -10.12
C CYS A 50 3.10 11.33 -9.40
N LYS A 51 2.12 11.58 -8.55
CA LYS A 51 2.09 12.73 -7.64
C LYS A 51 1.23 12.39 -6.42
N PRO A 52 1.55 12.97 -5.27
CA PRO A 52 0.71 12.80 -4.09
C PRO A 52 -0.67 13.42 -4.30
N TYR A 53 -1.66 12.93 -3.56
CA TYR A 53 -2.95 13.60 -3.45
C TYR A 53 -2.78 14.98 -2.80
N PRO A 54 -3.74 15.91 -3.03
CA PRO A 54 -3.72 17.21 -2.36
C PRO A 54 -3.53 17.04 -0.85
N ASN A 55 -2.84 17.98 -0.23
CA ASN A 55 -2.60 18.04 1.22
C ASN A 55 -1.83 16.86 1.85
N THR A 56 -1.44 15.81 1.10
CA THR A 56 -0.73 14.65 1.66
C THR A 56 0.51 15.05 2.47
N ILE A 57 1.40 15.85 1.89
CA ILE A 57 2.64 16.26 2.57
C ILE A 57 2.31 17.10 3.82
N LYS A 58 1.37 18.06 3.71
CA LYS A 58 0.93 18.91 4.83
C LYS A 58 0.40 18.05 5.98
N THR A 59 -0.42 17.05 5.67
CA THR A 59 -0.99 16.13 6.68
C THR A 59 0.08 15.28 7.35
N LEU A 60 0.99 14.67 6.57
CA LEU A 60 2.09 13.88 7.11
C LEU A 60 3.00 14.71 8.02
N GLN A 61 3.30 15.95 7.63
CA GLN A 61 4.06 16.89 8.47
C GLN A 61 3.36 17.19 9.80
N ALA A 62 2.04 17.42 9.75
CA ALA A 62 1.26 17.69 10.95
C ALA A 62 1.26 16.47 11.91
N LEU A 63 1.05 15.26 11.38
CA LEU A 63 1.10 14.03 12.17
C LEU A 63 2.48 13.82 12.80
N LYS A 64 3.55 14.01 12.06
CA LYS A 64 4.92 13.93 12.60
C LYS A 64 5.17 14.95 13.70
N LYS A 65 4.69 16.19 13.52
CA LYS A 65 4.81 17.25 14.54
C LYS A 65 4.03 16.93 15.80
N GLN A 66 2.93 16.20 15.69
CA GLN A 66 2.13 15.70 16.83
C GLN A 66 2.75 14.48 17.52
N GLY A 67 3.86 13.95 17.00
CA GLY A 67 4.58 12.80 17.56
C GLY A 67 4.04 11.44 17.12
N HIS A 68 3.19 11.39 16.09
CA HIS A 68 2.70 10.12 15.57
C HIS A 68 3.81 9.35 14.83
N GLN A 69 3.84 8.05 15.05
CA GLN A 69 4.58 7.11 14.21
C GLN A 69 3.76 6.81 12.95
N ILE A 70 4.40 6.91 11.79
CA ILE A 70 3.75 6.70 10.50
C ILE A 70 4.36 5.47 9.83
N ILE A 71 3.55 4.44 9.63
CA ILE A 71 3.96 3.17 9.04
C ILE A 71 3.22 2.97 7.71
N LEU A 72 3.95 2.68 6.65
CA LEU A 72 3.36 2.29 5.38
C LEU A 72 3.03 0.79 5.38
N LEU A 73 1.78 0.44 5.08
CA LEU A 73 1.33 -0.94 4.81
C LEU A 73 0.70 -0.97 3.42
N SER A 74 1.46 -1.42 2.41
CA SER A 74 1.09 -1.26 1.01
C SER A 74 1.10 -2.57 0.23
N ASN A 75 0.04 -2.79 -0.58
CA ASN A 75 0.02 -3.80 -1.62
C ASN A 75 0.75 -3.25 -2.85
N ALA A 76 2.06 -3.48 -2.93
CA ALA A 76 2.91 -2.92 -3.97
C ALA A 76 4.14 -3.78 -4.26
N GLN A 77 4.83 -3.46 -5.35
CA GLN A 77 6.17 -3.96 -5.63
C GLN A 77 7.22 -3.02 -5.02
N HIS A 78 8.23 -3.58 -4.38
CA HIS A 78 9.23 -2.81 -3.61
C HIS A 78 9.91 -1.71 -4.44
N SER A 79 10.50 -2.09 -5.57
CA SER A 79 11.21 -1.15 -6.47
C SER A 79 10.31 -0.01 -6.97
N PHE A 80 9.04 -0.32 -7.27
CA PHE A 80 8.09 0.67 -7.75
C PHE A 80 7.66 1.63 -6.63
N ALA A 81 7.32 1.09 -5.46
CA ALA A 81 6.87 1.88 -4.33
C ALA A 81 7.93 2.88 -3.87
N LEU A 82 9.16 2.43 -3.66
CA LEU A 82 10.24 3.31 -3.21
C LEU A 82 10.58 4.40 -4.22
N ALA A 83 10.66 4.06 -5.51
CA ALA A 83 10.93 5.02 -6.57
C ALA A 83 9.83 6.11 -6.63
N GLU A 84 8.55 5.70 -6.54
CA GLU A 84 7.43 6.63 -6.62
C GLU A 84 7.28 7.48 -5.36
N MET A 85 7.51 6.91 -4.18
CA MET A 85 7.55 7.67 -2.93
C MET A 85 8.69 8.69 -2.94
N GLY A 86 9.85 8.33 -3.52
CA GLY A 86 10.98 9.26 -3.71
C GLY A 86 10.62 10.41 -4.64
N ILE A 87 10.03 10.13 -5.82
CA ILE A 87 9.55 11.13 -6.78
C ILE A 87 8.51 12.07 -6.13
N CYS A 88 7.63 11.52 -5.30
CA CYS A 88 6.59 12.27 -4.59
C CYS A 88 7.08 12.99 -3.34
N GLY A 89 8.34 12.82 -2.92
CA GLY A 89 8.90 13.42 -1.70
C GLY A 89 8.28 12.86 -0.42
N LEU A 90 7.78 11.62 -0.43
CA LEU A 90 7.04 11.04 0.70
C LEU A 90 7.92 10.24 1.66
N LEU A 91 9.07 9.71 1.19
CA LEU A 91 9.95 8.83 1.97
C LEU A 91 10.29 9.36 3.37
N PRO A 92 10.62 10.66 3.57
CA PRO A 92 11.05 11.16 4.87
C PRO A 92 9.97 11.13 5.98
N TYR A 93 8.72 10.91 5.62
CA TYR A 93 7.60 10.95 6.57
C TYR A 93 7.26 9.59 7.18
N PHE A 94 7.74 8.50 6.57
CA PHE A 94 7.45 7.15 7.04
C PHE A 94 8.59 6.64 7.93
N ASP A 95 8.24 6.20 9.13
CA ASP A 95 9.19 5.62 10.08
C ASP A 95 9.53 4.17 9.69
N HIS A 96 8.54 3.45 9.16
CA HIS A 96 8.68 2.06 8.69
C HIS A 96 7.82 1.81 7.46
N MET A 97 8.23 0.84 6.63
CA MET A 97 7.53 0.49 5.40
C MET A 97 7.39 -1.03 5.28
N TYR A 98 6.14 -1.47 5.12
CA TYR A 98 5.77 -2.85 4.85
C TYR A 98 5.14 -2.93 3.46
N ILE A 99 5.87 -3.50 2.53
CA ILE A 99 5.47 -3.65 1.12
C ILE A 99 5.20 -5.12 0.88
N SER A 100 4.03 -5.46 0.38
CA SER A 100 3.54 -6.83 0.25
C SER A 100 4.49 -7.78 -0.49
N ALA A 101 5.14 -7.29 -1.54
CA ALA A 101 6.10 -8.08 -2.30
C ALA A 101 7.35 -8.52 -1.51
N ASP A 102 7.67 -7.84 -0.39
CA ASP A 102 8.81 -8.21 0.47
C ASP A 102 8.48 -9.39 1.41
N TYR A 103 7.20 -9.69 1.57
CA TYR A 103 6.70 -10.68 2.54
C TYR A 103 5.88 -11.80 1.90
N ASP A 104 5.68 -11.77 0.58
CA ASP A 104 4.82 -12.71 -0.17
C ASP A 104 3.37 -12.78 0.38
N ILE A 105 2.91 -11.71 1.03
CA ILE A 105 1.60 -11.59 1.66
C ILE A 105 1.05 -10.18 1.46
N ARG A 106 -0.26 -10.05 1.29
CA ARG A 106 -0.88 -8.76 0.98
C ARG A 106 -2.20 -8.57 1.73
N LYS A 107 -2.61 -7.32 1.90
CA LYS A 107 -3.97 -7.02 2.38
C LYS A 107 -5.01 -7.63 1.44
N PRO A 108 -6.12 -8.17 1.94
CA PRO A 108 -6.63 -8.10 3.31
C PRO A 108 -6.14 -9.19 4.26
N GLU A 109 -5.12 -9.96 3.92
CA GLU A 109 -4.62 -11.02 4.80
C GLU A 109 -4.22 -10.45 6.17
N LYS A 110 -4.89 -10.94 7.23
CA LYS A 110 -4.70 -10.49 8.62
C LYS A 110 -3.24 -10.52 9.04
N ALA A 111 -2.51 -11.56 8.65
CA ALA A 111 -1.11 -11.75 9.02
C ALA A 111 -0.21 -10.59 8.57
N PHE A 112 -0.57 -9.86 7.51
CA PHE A 112 0.23 -8.73 7.03
C PHE A 112 0.17 -7.51 7.98
N MET A 113 -1.00 -7.16 8.49
CA MET A 113 -1.11 -6.11 9.51
C MET A 113 -0.65 -6.61 10.87
N GLN A 114 -0.94 -7.87 11.22
CA GLN A 114 -0.49 -8.46 12.49
C GLN A 114 1.04 -8.37 12.63
N LYS A 115 1.77 -8.64 11.53
CA LYS A 115 3.22 -8.47 11.52
C LYS A 115 3.67 -7.05 11.93
N VAL A 116 3.00 -6.01 11.42
CA VAL A 116 3.29 -4.62 11.81
C VAL A 116 3.06 -4.41 13.30
N LEU A 117 1.92 -4.90 13.80
CA LEU A 117 1.55 -4.77 15.21
C LEU A 117 2.57 -5.46 16.13
N ASP A 118 3.00 -6.66 15.74
CA ASP A 118 3.95 -7.48 16.52
C ASP A 118 5.37 -6.88 16.49
N ASP A 119 5.87 -6.51 15.30
CA ASP A 119 7.22 -5.97 15.12
C ASP A 119 7.44 -4.67 15.93
N HIS A 120 6.38 -3.88 16.12
CA HIS A 120 6.45 -2.60 16.84
C HIS A 120 5.76 -2.63 18.21
N HIS A 121 5.30 -3.79 18.67
CA HIS A 121 4.59 -3.96 19.95
C HIS A 121 3.42 -2.99 20.12
N LEU A 122 2.66 -2.76 19.04
CA LEU A 122 1.59 -1.78 19.01
C LEU A 122 0.30 -2.31 19.66
N ASN A 123 -0.34 -1.46 20.46
CA ASN A 123 -1.69 -1.73 20.91
C ASN A 123 -2.69 -1.30 19.80
N VAL A 124 -3.58 -2.19 19.41
CA VAL A 124 -4.57 -1.94 18.34
C VAL A 124 -5.45 -0.70 18.59
N ARG A 125 -5.69 -0.37 19.87
CA ARG A 125 -6.48 0.80 20.28
C ARG A 125 -5.77 2.13 20.03
N ASP A 126 -4.45 2.10 19.92
CA ASP A 126 -3.61 3.27 19.67
C ASP A 126 -3.24 3.39 18.17
N CYS A 127 -3.77 2.47 17.36
CA CYS A 127 -3.52 2.40 15.92
C CYS A 127 -4.74 2.87 15.12
N LEU A 128 -4.46 3.44 13.95
CA LEU A 128 -5.46 3.86 12.99
C LEU A 128 -5.02 3.48 11.58
N MET A 129 -5.84 2.72 10.88
CA MET A 129 -5.62 2.43 9.47
C MET A 129 -6.23 3.53 8.61
N ILE A 130 -5.44 4.11 7.72
CA ILE A 130 -5.91 5.10 6.74
C ILE A 130 -5.69 4.51 5.36
N GLY A 131 -6.76 4.36 4.61
CA GLY A 131 -6.70 3.73 3.28
C GLY A 131 -7.85 4.16 2.39
N ASN A 132 -7.93 3.64 1.17
CA ASN A 132 -8.94 4.02 0.19
C ASN A 132 -9.78 2.85 -0.33
N GLU A 133 -9.48 1.63 0.12
CA GLU A 133 -10.17 0.42 -0.34
C GLU A 133 -10.82 -0.33 0.83
N VAL A 134 -12.13 -0.59 0.72
CA VAL A 134 -12.86 -1.36 1.75
C VAL A 134 -12.34 -2.80 1.82
N GLY A 135 -12.25 -3.48 0.67
CA GLY A 135 -11.88 -4.89 0.58
C GLY A 135 -10.41 -5.23 0.86
N SER A 136 -9.57 -4.25 1.10
CA SER A 136 -8.18 -4.48 1.50
C SER A 136 -7.81 -3.71 2.77
N ASP A 137 -7.91 -2.39 2.77
CA ASP A 137 -7.46 -1.55 3.89
C ASP A 137 -8.39 -1.68 5.10
N MET A 138 -9.70 -1.50 4.89
CA MET A 138 -10.67 -1.58 5.99
C MET A 138 -10.83 -3.02 6.47
N GLN A 139 -10.79 -3.98 5.56
CA GLN A 139 -10.91 -5.40 5.92
C GLN A 139 -9.75 -5.87 6.77
N VAL A 140 -8.49 -5.55 6.43
CA VAL A 140 -7.34 -5.95 7.26
C VAL A 140 -7.36 -5.25 8.62
N ALA A 141 -7.80 -3.99 8.68
CA ALA A 141 -7.96 -3.24 9.92
C ALA A 141 -9.01 -3.89 10.83
N ALA A 142 -10.20 -4.17 10.29
CA ALA A 142 -11.28 -4.84 11.01
C ALA A 142 -10.85 -6.22 11.55
N ALA A 143 -10.18 -7.04 10.73
CA ALA A 143 -9.70 -8.36 11.11
C ALA A 143 -8.66 -8.32 12.24
N CYS A 144 -7.95 -7.20 12.43
CA CYS A 144 -6.98 -6.98 13.50
C CYS A 144 -7.54 -6.19 14.68
N GLY A 145 -8.78 -5.72 14.64
CA GLY A 145 -9.38 -4.87 15.68
C GLY A 145 -8.84 -3.43 15.69
N VAL A 146 -8.28 -2.96 14.59
CA VAL A 146 -7.78 -1.60 14.37
C VAL A 146 -8.88 -0.75 13.76
N SER A 147 -9.09 0.48 14.24
CA SER A 147 -10.05 1.41 13.65
C SER A 147 -9.59 1.89 12.27
N GLY A 148 -10.54 2.27 11.39
CA GLY A 148 -10.25 2.68 10.03
C GLY A 148 -10.75 4.07 9.64
N ILE A 149 -10.01 4.76 8.77
CA ILE A 149 -10.48 5.93 8.02
C ILE A 149 -10.40 5.60 6.53
N LEU A 150 -11.55 5.58 5.87
CA LEU A 150 -11.64 5.40 4.43
C LEU A 150 -11.60 6.76 3.73
N LEU A 151 -10.60 6.97 2.89
CA LEU A 151 -10.49 8.14 2.03
C LEU A 151 -11.14 7.84 0.66
N ASN A 152 -12.21 8.53 0.31
CA ASN A 152 -12.87 8.32 -0.99
C ASN A 152 -12.12 9.02 -2.14
N THR A 153 -10.86 8.67 -2.35
CA THR A 153 -10.00 9.26 -3.39
C THR A 153 -10.45 8.94 -4.81
N ALA A 154 -11.23 7.90 -4.99
CA ALA A 154 -11.82 7.50 -6.28
C ALA A 154 -13.16 8.17 -6.57
N HIS A 155 -13.67 9.02 -5.66
CA HIS A 155 -14.97 9.68 -5.76
C HIS A 155 -16.12 8.72 -6.08
N ARG A 156 -16.11 7.56 -5.43
CA ARG A 156 -17.17 6.55 -5.52
C ARG A 156 -18.45 7.08 -4.85
N LYS A 157 -19.59 6.53 -5.24
CA LYS A 157 -20.86 6.86 -4.58
C LYS A 157 -20.85 6.41 -3.12
N GLU A 158 -21.17 7.33 -2.24
CA GLU A 158 -21.16 7.07 -0.79
C GLU A 158 -22.03 5.88 -0.38
N LYS A 159 -23.21 5.72 -1.01
CA LYS A 159 -24.10 4.58 -0.76
C LYS A 159 -23.46 3.23 -1.07
N GLU A 160 -22.60 3.15 -2.08
CA GLU A 160 -21.88 1.92 -2.44
C GLU A 160 -20.83 1.59 -1.40
N ILE A 161 -20.04 2.59 -0.99
CA ILE A 161 -19.03 2.45 0.07
C ILE A 161 -19.69 2.06 1.38
N GLN A 162 -20.78 2.73 1.76
CA GLN A 162 -21.52 2.47 2.99
C GLN A 162 -22.03 1.01 3.03
N LYS A 163 -22.58 0.50 1.94
CA LYS A 163 -23.03 -0.89 1.84
C LYS A 163 -21.88 -1.90 2.03
N GLU A 164 -20.72 -1.63 1.45
CA GLU A 164 -19.54 -2.49 1.62
C GLU A 164 -19.08 -2.49 3.10
N LEU A 165 -19.05 -1.33 3.74
CA LEU A 165 -18.66 -1.19 5.15
C LEU A 165 -19.69 -1.82 6.10
N GLU A 166 -20.97 -1.71 5.81
CA GLU A 166 -22.03 -2.41 6.56
C GLU A 166 -21.88 -3.92 6.46
N THR A 167 -21.53 -4.43 5.27
CA THR A 167 -21.24 -5.87 5.09
C THR A 167 -20.03 -6.28 5.91
N LEU A 168 -18.97 -5.47 5.90
CA LEU A 168 -17.77 -5.72 6.71
C LEU A 168 -18.08 -5.69 8.21
N GLN A 169 -18.93 -4.76 8.67
CA GLN A 169 -19.37 -4.70 10.07
C GLN A 169 -20.23 -5.88 10.52
N GLN A 170 -20.93 -6.57 9.61
CA GLN A 170 -21.62 -7.81 9.94
C GLN A 170 -20.64 -8.93 10.31
N GLU A 171 -19.46 -8.95 9.67
CA GLU A 171 -18.39 -9.90 9.97
C GLU A 171 -17.57 -9.47 11.19
N TYR A 172 -17.36 -8.15 11.36
CA TYR A 172 -16.57 -7.54 12.43
C TYR A 172 -17.40 -6.48 13.18
N PRO A 173 -18.33 -6.86 14.10
CA PRO A 173 -19.28 -5.92 14.70
C PRO A 173 -18.65 -4.77 15.49
N ASP A 174 -17.46 -4.98 16.06
CA ASP A 174 -16.75 -3.98 16.85
C ASP A 174 -15.89 -3.02 15.99
N PHE A 175 -15.85 -3.22 14.68
CA PHE A 175 -15.05 -2.39 13.78
C PHE A 175 -15.56 -0.95 13.74
N GLN A 176 -14.70 -0.03 14.13
CA GLN A 176 -14.98 1.40 14.10
C GLN A 176 -14.36 2.03 12.85
N TYR A 177 -15.14 2.82 12.12
CA TYR A 177 -14.64 3.49 10.93
C TYR A 177 -15.23 4.89 10.74
N ARG A 178 -14.54 5.69 9.94
CA ARG A 178 -15.00 6.98 9.42
C ARG A 178 -14.76 7.06 7.92
N ILE A 179 -15.65 7.70 7.18
CA ILE A 179 -15.48 7.97 5.75
C ILE A 179 -15.14 9.45 5.57
N VAL A 180 -14.08 9.72 4.82
CA VAL A 180 -13.75 11.04 4.29
C VAL A 180 -14.24 11.09 2.84
N THR A 181 -15.44 11.63 2.63
CA THR A 181 -16.14 11.57 1.34
C THR A 181 -15.51 12.45 0.26
N SER A 182 -14.85 13.54 0.66
CA SER A 182 -14.06 14.40 -0.24
C SER A 182 -12.81 13.71 -0.77
N GLY A 183 -12.29 12.70 -0.06
CA GLY A 183 -11.01 12.06 -0.30
C GLY A 183 -9.80 12.92 0.10
N ASP A 184 -10.02 14.08 0.75
CA ASP A 184 -8.91 14.93 1.23
C ASP A 184 -8.36 14.40 2.55
N ILE A 185 -7.12 13.95 2.51
CA ILE A 185 -6.43 13.40 3.69
C ILE A 185 -6.29 14.42 4.83
N LEU A 186 -6.36 15.72 4.57
CA LEU A 186 -6.26 16.75 5.62
C LEU A 186 -7.38 16.61 6.66
N GLU A 187 -8.56 16.17 6.26
CA GLU A 187 -9.71 15.98 7.14
C GLU A 187 -9.50 14.93 8.24
N ILE A 188 -8.46 14.08 8.13
CA ILE A 188 -8.13 13.13 9.21
C ILE A 188 -7.66 13.83 10.49
N LEU A 189 -7.12 15.04 10.36
CA LEU A 189 -6.66 15.83 11.50
C LEU A 189 -7.81 16.44 12.34
N GLY A 190 -9.05 16.31 11.89
CA GLY A 190 -10.22 16.84 12.61
C GLY A 190 -10.43 18.35 12.47
N GLU A 191 -9.83 18.96 11.45
CA GLU A 191 -10.04 20.35 11.06
C GLU A 191 -11.19 20.48 10.02
#